data_5a24f12e9c10427ab9e1096614e8d18b
#
_entry.id   5a24f12e9c10427ab9e1096614e8d18b
#
_cell.length_a   1.000
_cell.length_b   1.000
_cell.length_c   1.000
_cell.angle_alpha   90.00
_cell.angle_beta   90.00
_cell.angle_gamma   90.00
#
_symmetry.space_group_name_H-M   'P 1'
#
loop_
_entity.id
_entity.type
_entity.pdbx_description
1 polymer ?
#
loop_
_entity_poly.entity_id
_entity_poly.type
_entity_poly.pdbx_seq_one_letter_code
_entity_poly.pdbx_strand_id
1 'polypeptide(L)'
;MKRFKKLNLDKLKISRKLAFITIGLVTSFLVSTNVSTIANPKVLLQTTQGKIGITLLPDKAPLTVDHFLELVQQKHYDGLIFHRVIANFMIQGGGYTPELEYRDSGKSVENESDNGLSNLRGTIAMARNSDPDSASAQFYINVKENSHLNYREGAAGYTVFGFVTQGMQVVESIELVDTRIQLGMPAVPIQPIVIESIKRL
;
A
#
# COMPACT_ATOMS: atom_id res chain seq x y z
N MET A 1 41.24 -43.86 71.64
CA MET A 1 40.42 -45.07 71.77
C MET A 1 38.92 -44.63 71.70
N LYS A 2 38.28 -44.62 70.54
CA LYS A 2 36.86 -44.29 70.36
C LYS A 2 36.20 -45.46 69.60
N ARG A 3 35.24 -46.10 70.28
CA ARG A 3 34.46 -47.24 69.78
C ARG A 3 33.56 -46.85 68.63
N PHE A 4 33.64 -47.55 67.46
CA PHE A 4 32.64 -47.50 66.42
C PHE A 4 31.46 -48.40 66.84
N LYS A 5 30.24 -47.81 66.88
CA LYS A 5 28.99 -48.53 67.02
C LYS A 5 28.59 -49.08 65.61
N LYS A 6 28.41 -50.43 65.56
CA LYS A 6 27.80 -51.11 64.40
C LYS A 6 26.35 -50.69 64.29
N LEU A 7 26.02 -50.21 63.11
CA LEU A 7 24.65 -49.90 62.74
C LEU A 7 23.98 -51.19 62.24
N ASN A 8 22.81 -51.52 62.82
CA ASN A 8 22.07 -52.72 62.57
C ASN A 8 21.10 -52.50 61.39
N LEU A 9 21.26 -53.22 60.26
CA LEU A 9 20.59 -53.00 58.96
C LEU A 9 19.30 -53.84 58.77
N ASP A 10 18.75 -54.43 59.85
CA ASP A 10 17.66 -55.43 59.68
C ASP A 10 16.26 -54.94 59.97
N LYS A 11 15.90 -53.68 59.62
CA LYS A 11 14.48 -53.27 59.65
C LYS A 11 14.13 -52.23 58.57
N LEU A 12 14.20 -52.63 57.30
CA LEU A 12 13.47 -51.88 56.28
C LEU A 12 12.56 -52.86 55.52
N LYS A 13 11.36 -53.11 56.07
CA LYS A 13 10.28 -53.73 55.34
C LYS A 13 9.79 -52.74 54.25
N ILE A 14 10.19 -52.95 53.00
CA ILE A 14 9.65 -52.25 51.87
C ILE A 14 8.26 -52.78 51.55
N SER A 15 7.26 -52.03 51.95
CA SER A 15 5.87 -52.25 51.52
C SER A 15 5.76 -52.00 50.01
N ARG A 16 5.46 -53.07 49.24
CA ARG A 16 5.10 -52.96 47.81
C ARG A 16 3.74 -52.27 47.67
N LYS A 17 3.71 -50.96 47.57
CA LYS A 17 2.54 -50.28 47.05
C LYS A 17 2.77 -50.05 45.55
N LEU A 18 1.86 -50.63 44.76
CA LEU A 18 1.73 -50.42 43.33
C LEU A 18 1.62 -48.91 43.05
N ALA A 19 2.64 -48.33 42.43
CA ALA A 19 2.53 -47.02 41.84
C ALA A 19 1.96 -47.17 40.43
N PHE A 20 0.67 -46.87 40.27
CA PHE A 20 0.07 -46.68 38.96
C PHE A 20 0.69 -45.40 38.36
N ILE A 21 1.55 -45.58 37.38
CA ILE A 21 2.06 -44.48 36.54
C ILE A 21 0.94 -44.14 35.56
N THR A 22 0.17 -43.13 35.88
CA THR A 22 -0.74 -42.48 34.89
C THR A 22 0.14 -41.71 33.90
N ILE A 23 0.35 -42.32 32.73
CA ILE A 23 0.93 -41.61 31.59
C ILE A 23 -0.15 -40.67 31.09
N GLY A 24 -0.07 -39.39 31.50
CA GLY A 24 -0.87 -38.31 30.95
C GLY A 24 -0.45 -38.07 29.51
N LEU A 25 -1.30 -38.48 28.55
CA LEU A 25 -1.15 -38.17 27.14
C LEU A 25 -1.44 -36.66 26.95
N VAL A 26 -0.40 -35.85 26.98
CA VAL A 26 -0.51 -34.42 26.60
C VAL A 26 -0.63 -34.38 25.08
N THR A 27 -1.87 -34.43 24.57
CA THR A 27 -2.15 -34.14 23.16
C THR A 27 -1.95 -32.65 22.97
N SER A 28 -0.76 -32.26 22.47
CA SER A 28 -0.50 -30.91 21.98
C SER A 28 -1.39 -30.67 20.76
N PHE A 29 -2.48 -29.94 20.96
CA PHE A 29 -3.32 -29.43 19.87
C PHE A 29 -2.54 -28.32 19.17
N LEU A 30 -1.81 -28.65 18.10
CA LEU A 30 -1.24 -27.65 17.18
C LEU A 30 -2.40 -26.98 16.46
N VAL A 31 -2.86 -25.85 16.99
CA VAL A 31 -3.74 -24.94 16.26
C VAL A 31 -2.91 -24.35 15.13
N SER A 32 -3.02 -24.96 13.94
CA SER A 32 -2.46 -24.40 12.72
C SER A 32 -3.32 -23.18 12.38
N THR A 33 -2.88 -21.98 12.80
CA THR A 33 -3.47 -20.73 12.33
C THR A 33 -3.07 -20.57 10.87
N ASN A 34 -3.99 -20.94 9.96
CA ASN A 34 -3.87 -20.54 8.57
C ASN A 34 -3.99 -19.01 8.50
N VAL A 35 -2.87 -18.32 8.60
CA VAL A 35 -2.78 -16.92 8.22
C VAL A 35 -2.95 -16.90 6.71
N SER A 36 -4.18 -16.68 6.26
CA SER A 36 -4.47 -16.38 4.86
C SER A 36 -3.79 -15.05 4.56
N THR A 37 -2.65 -15.08 3.89
CA THR A 37 -2.07 -13.87 3.33
C THR A 37 -3.05 -13.36 2.27
N ILE A 38 -3.84 -12.35 2.65
CA ILE A 38 -4.69 -11.67 1.67
C ILE A 38 -3.73 -11.02 0.67
N ALA A 39 -3.78 -11.46 -0.58
CA ALA A 39 -2.93 -10.90 -1.63
C ALA A 39 -3.27 -9.40 -1.80
N ASN A 40 -2.24 -8.59 -1.98
CA ASN A 40 -2.41 -7.16 -2.20
C ASN A 40 -3.38 -6.90 -3.36
N PRO A 41 -4.36 -6.00 -3.20
CA PRO A 41 -5.30 -5.65 -4.25
C PRO A 41 -4.57 -5.15 -5.49
N LYS A 42 -5.07 -5.53 -6.66
CA LYS A 42 -4.55 -5.05 -7.94
C LYS A 42 -5.64 -4.31 -8.69
N VAL A 43 -5.25 -3.27 -9.41
CA VAL A 43 -6.15 -2.55 -10.31
C VAL A 43 -5.53 -2.48 -11.70
N LEU A 44 -6.39 -2.44 -12.72
CA LEU A 44 -6.05 -2.17 -14.09
C LEU A 44 -6.57 -0.78 -14.45
N LEU A 45 -5.66 0.16 -14.67
CA LEU A 45 -5.94 1.48 -15.18
C LEU A 45 -5.82 1.44 -16.70
N GLN A 46 -6.94 1.63 -17.38
CA GLN A 46 -7.04 1.68 -18.83
C GLN A 46 -7.01 3.14 -19.27
N THR A 47 -6.12 3.48 -20.18
CA THR A 47 -6.02 4.84 -20.75
C THR A 47 -6.07 4.80 -22.25
N THR A 48 -6.26 5.96 -22.89
CA THR A 48 -6.14 6.13 -24.35
C THR A 48 -4.73 5.82 -24.88
N GLN A 49 -3.70 5.75 -24.00
CA GLN A 49 -2.34 5.40 -24.35
C GLN A 49 -1.98 3.93 -24.04
N GLY A 50 -2.89 3.20 -23.37
CA GLY A 50 -2.70 1.80 -23.02
C GLY A 50 -3.03 1.46 -21.57
N LYS A 51 -2.64 0.26 -21.15
CA LYS A 51 -2.98 -0.32 -19.85
C LYS A 51 -1.83 -0.23 -18.86
N ILE A 52 -2.14 0.13 -17.61
CA ILE A 52 -1.20 0.21 -16.50
C ILE A 52 -1.76 -0.67 -15.37
N GLY A 53 -1.06 -1.74 -15.02
CA GLY A 53 -1.39 -2.59 -13.88
C GLY A 53 -0.70 -2.10 -12.62
N ILE A 54 -1.46 -1.94 -11.53
CA ILE A 54 -0.97 -1.37 -10.27
C ILE A 54 -1.30 -2.35 -9.14
N THR A 55 -0.34 -2.63 -8.28
CA THR A 55 -0.53 -3.33 -7.01
C THR A 55 -0.62 -2.30 -5.89
N LEU A 56 -1.66 -2.38 -5.07
CA LEU A 56 -1.90 -1.49 -3.93
C LEU A 56 -1.36 -2.12 -2.64
N LEU A 57 -1.02 -1.31 -1.65
CA LEU A 57 -0.34 -1.71 -0.41
C LEU A 57 -1.17 -1.35 0.84
N PRO A 58 -2.29 -2.04 1.10
CA PRO A 58 -3.17 -1.71 2.24
C PRO A 58 -2.48 -1.88 3.61
N ASP A 59 -1.47 -2.76 3.73
CA ASP A 59 -0.69 -2.90 4.97
C ASP A 59 0.16 -1.67 5.29
N LYS A 60 0.39 -0.79 4.30
CA LYS A 60 1.21 0.41 4.41
C LYS A 60 0.40 1.71 4.38
N ALA A 61 -0.70 1.72 3.67
CA ALA A 61 -1.56 2.88 3.51
C ALA A 61 -3.04 2.43 3.47
N PRO A 62 -3.58 1.88 4.59
CA PRO A 62 -4.92 1.32 4.62
C PRO A 62 -6.00 2.34 4.26
N LEU A 63 -5.95 3.54 4.83
CA LEU A 63 -6.97 4.58 4.59
C LEU A 63 -6.94 5.05 3.14
N THR A 64 -5.74 5.27 2.60
CA THR A 64 -5.56 5.72 1.22
C THR A 64 -6.00 4.65 0.22
N VAL A 65 -5.65 3.39 0.45
CA VAL A 65 -6.05 2.27 -0.42
C VAL A 65 -7.56 2.08 -0.41
N ASP A 66 -8.19 2.10 0.76
CA ASP A 66 -9.65 1.96 0.87
C ASP A 66 -10.37 3.12 0.18
N HIS A 67 -9.93 4.35 0.41
CA HIS A 67 -10.46 5.54 -0.25
C HIS A 67 -10.31 5.48 -1.79
N PHE A 68 -9.12 5.10 -2.28
CA PHE A 68 -8.88 4.95 -3.72
C PHE A 68 -9.78 3.87 -4.33
N LEU A 69 -9.92 2.72 -3.67
CA LEU A 69 -10.77 1.61 -4.16
C LEU A 69 -12.26 1.97 -4.13
N GLU A 70 -12.71 2.77 -3.16
CA GLU A 70 -14.08 3.30 -3.14
C GLU A 70 -14.33 4.19 -4.37
N LEU A 71 -13.43 5.11 -4.69
CA LEU A 71 -13.52 5.95 -5.88
C LEU A 71 -13.47 5.12 -7.18
N VAL A 72 -12.67 4.06 -7.22
CA VAL A 72 -12.65 3.10 -8.34
C VAL A 72 -14.02 2.41 -8.48
N GLN A 73 -14.63 1.95 -7.39
CA GLN A 73 -15.94 1.32 -7.40
C GLN A 73 -17.05 2.27 -7.86
N GLN A 74 -16.96 3.55 -7.48
CA GLN A 74 -17.88 4.62 -7.90
C GLN A 74 -17.64 5.08 -9.35
N LYS A 75 -16.62 4.54 -10.03
CA LYS A 75 -16.18 4.97 -11.37
C LYS A 75 -15.82 6.47 -11.43
N HIS A 76 -15.36 7.01 -10.31
CA HIS A 76 -15.01 8.42 -10.21
C HIS A 76 -13.97 8.84 -11.25
N TYR A 77 -13.04 7.95 -11.58
CA TYR A 77 -11.92 8.22 -12.49
C TYR A 77 -12.30 8.12 -13.98
N ASP A 78 -13.42 7.49 -14.30
CA ASP A 78 -13.82 7.26 -15.69
C ASP A 78 -14.06 8.60 -16.42
N GLY A 79 -13.37 8.79 -17.53
CA GLY A 79 -13.42 10.03 -18.33
C GLY A 79 -12.53 11.17 -17.83
N LEU A 80 -11.86 11.03 -16.68
CA LEU A 80 -10.86 12.01 -16.24
C LEU A 80 -9.54 11.86 -16.99
N ILE A 81 -8.67 12.86 -16.90
CA ILE A 81 -7.41 12.89 -17.63
C ILE A 81 -6.18 12.90 -16.72
N PHE A 82 -5.04 12.57 -17.30
CA PHE A 82 -3.75 13.02 -16.80
C PHE A 82 -3.58 14.49 -17.18
N HIS A 83 -3.93 15.40 -16.27
CA HIS A 83 -3.98 16.84 -16.51
C HIS A 83 -2.66 17.56 -16.28
N ARG A 84 -1.66 16.88 -15.69
CA ARG A 84 -0.33 17.45 -15.45
C ARG A 84 0.74 16.39 -15.69
N VAL A 85 1.58 16.60 -16.68
CA VAL A 85 2.65 15.70 -17.09
C VAL A 85 3.96 16.45 -17.13
N ILE A 86 4.93 16.04 -16.31
CA ILE A 86 6.24 16.65 -16.27
C ILE A 86 7.30 15.56 -16.46
N ALA A 87 8.00 15.63 -17.58
CA ALA A 87 9.09 14.72 -17.89
C ALA A 87 10.17 14.71 -16.79
N ASN A 88 10.75 13.54 -16.52
CA ASN A 88 11.70 13.34 -15.43
C ASN A 88 11.17 13.75 -14.05
N PHE A 89 9.85 13.64 -13.83
CA PHE A 89 9.24 13.90 -12.54
C PHE A 89 8.06 12.95 -12.28
N MET A 90 6.86 13.25 -12.82
CA MET A 90 5.66 12.44 -12.58
C MET A 90 4.58 12.71 -13.64
N ILE A 91 3.60 11.82 -13.72
CA ILE A 91 2.34 12.02 -14.42
C ILE A 91 1.20 12.04 -13.39
N GLN A 92 0.40 13.12 -13.37
CA GLN A 92 -0.67 13.35 -12.38
C GLN A 92 -2.03 13.40 -13.05
N GLY A 93 -3.00 12.70 -12.49
CA GLY A 93 -4.36 12.60 -13.01
C GLY A 93 -5.42 12.42 -11.92
N GLY A 94 -6.66 12.15 -12.36
CA GLY A 94 -7.76 11.78 -11.46
C GLY A 94 -8.52 12.96 -10.83
N GLY A 95 -8.38 14.18 -11.36
CA GLY A 95 -9.07 15.35 -10.82
C GLY A 95 -9.86 16.18 -11.84
N TYR A 96 -9.56 16.03 -13.12
CA TYR A 96 -10.10 16.92 -14.16
C TYR A 96 -10.62 16.17 -15.37
N THR A 97 -11.69 16.70 -16.01
CA THR A 97 -12.18 16.25 -17.30
C THR A 97 -11.26 16.74 -18.44
N PRO A 98 -11.46 16.29 -19.69
CA PRO A 98 -10.73 16.84 -20.85
C PRO A 98 -10.93 18.36 -21.06
N GLU A 99 -12.05 18.91 -20.59
CA GLU A 99 -12.38 20.34 -20.62
C GLU A 99 -11.73 21.11 -19.46
N LEU A 100 -10.98 20.42 -18.59
CA LEU A 100 -10.34 20.92 -17.37
C LEU A 100 -11.35 21.38 -16.31
N GLU A 101 -12.52 20.77 -16.27
CA GLU A 101 -13.47 20.92 -15.20
C GLU A 101 -13.07 19.99 -14.03
N TYR A 102 -12.99 20.55 -12.83
CA TYR A 102 -12.65 19.77 -11.63
C TYR A 102 -13.81 18.86 -11.22
N ARG A 103 -13.51 17.57 -10.98
CA ARG A 103 -14.46 16.62 -10.41
C ARG A 103 -14.14 16.40 -8.94
N ASP A 104 -15.02 16.89 -8.07
CA ASP A 104 -14.90 16.69 -6.63
C ASP A 104 -15.20 15.25 -6.25
N SER A 105 -14.42 14.69 -5.33
CA SER A 105 -14.63 13.35 -4.75
C SER A 105 -15.53 13.37 -3.51
N GLY A 106 -15.85 14.55 -2.99
CA GLY A 106 -16.71 14.75 -1.83
C GLY A 106 -16.05 14.55 -0.47
N LYS A 107 -14.84 13.97 -0.41
CA LYS A 107 -14.09 13.76 0.84
C LYS A 107 -12.58 13.72 0.61
N SER A 108 -11.82 13.98 1.67
CA SER A 108 -10.37 13.79 1.74
C SER A 108 -10.01 12.58 2.58
N VAL A 109 -8.73 12.19 2.53
CA VAL A 109 -8.14 11.11 3.31
C VAL A 109 -6.95 11.62 4.09
N GLU A 110 -6.80 11.14 5.32
CA GLU A 110 -5.66 11.42 6.19
C GLU A 110 -4.34 11.02 5.55
N ASN A 111 -3.29 11.78 5.84
CA ASN A 111 -1.96 11.54 5.28
C ASN A 111 -1.27 10.36 5.98
N GLU A 112 -0.90 9.35 5.20
CA GLU A 112 -0.18 8.17 5.67
C GLU A 112 1.26 8.14 5.11
N SER A 113 1.88 9.29 4.85
CA SER A 113 3.21 9.35 4.22
C SER A 113 4.36 8.88 5.11
N ASP A 114 4.15 8.75 6.42
CA ASP A 114 5.09 8.19 7.39
C ASP A 114 5.18 6.65 7.37
N ASN A 115 4.53 6.02 6.40
CA ASN A 115 4.41 4.55 6.24
C ASN A 115 5.70 3.83 5.84
N GLY A 116 6.81 4.55 5.72
CA GLY A 116 8.12 4.01 5.35
C GLY A 116 8.32 3.76 3.87
N LEU A 117 7.35 4.13 3.01
CA LEU A 117 7.49 4.06 1.55
C LEU A 117 8.09 5.34 0.99
N SER A 118 8.84 5.20 -0.10
CA SER A 118 9.46 6.31 -0.81
C SER A 118 8.85 6.52 -2.19
N ASN A 119 8.87 7.75 -2.67
CA ASN A 119 8.45 8.15 -4.01
C ASN A 119 9.50 7.70 -5.05
N LEU A 120 9.64 6.39 -5.22
CA LEU A 120 10.54 5.78 -6.21
C LEU A 120 9.87 5.73 -7.59
N ARG A 121 10.67 5.55 -8.65
CA ARG A 121 10.13 5.32 -9.99
C ARG A 121 9.13 4.16 -10.00
N GLY A 122 7.98 4.39 -10.62
CA GLY A 122 6.87 3.43 -10.71
C GLY A 122 5.94 3.40 -9.51
N THR A 123 6.19 4.14 -8.43
CA THR A 123 5.22 4.23 -7.33
C THR A 123 4.07 5.17 -7.67
N ILE A 124 2.88 4.86 -7.13
CA ILE A 124 1.70 5.72 -7.16
C ILE A 124 1.50 6.36 -5.79
N ALA A 125 1.24 7.66 -5.78
CA ALA A 125 1.02 8.44 -4.56
C ALA A 125 -0.14 9.43 -4.71
N MET A 126 -0.75 9.83 -3.58
CA MET A 126 -1.81 10.82 -3.56
C MET A 126 -1.26 12.23 -3.74
N ALA A 127 -1.85 12.99 -4.64
CA ALA A 127 -1.63 14.43 -4.73
C ALA A 127 -2.44 15.15 -3.66
N ARG A 128 -1.90 16.26 -3.14
CA ARG A 128 -2.53 17.10 -2.11
C ARG A 128 -2.12 18.57 -2.26
N ASN A 129 -2.82 19.45 -1.57
CA ASN A 129 -2.39 20.86 -1.42
C ASN A 129 -1.43 21.03 -0.22
N SER A 130 -1.31 22.21 0.35
CA SER A 130 -0.44 22.50 1.50
C SER A 130 -0.87 21.82 2.79
N ASP A 131 -2.17 21.53 2.97
CA ASP A 131 -2.68 20.75 4.08
C ASP A 131 -2.37 19.26 3.85
N PRO A 132 -1.66 18.59 4.78
CA PRO A 132 -1.36 17.17 4.66
C PRO A 132 -2.57 16.28 4.40
N ASP A 133 -3.71 16.55 5.03
CA ASP A 133 -4.93 15.74 5.01
C ASP A 133 -5.91 16.17 3.91
N SER A 134 -5.44 16.93 2.92
CA SER A 134 -6.26 17.42 1.81
C SER A 134 -6.27 16.52 0.57
N ALA A 135 -5.58 15.37 0.61
CA ALA A 135 -5.63 14.42 -0.50
C ALA A 135 -7.06 13.92 -0.72
N SER A 136 -7.56 14.00 -1.95
CA SER A 136 -8.95 13.63 -2.26
C SER A 136 -9.04 12.54 -3.33
N ALA A 137 -8.98 12.87 -4.62
CA ALA A 137 -9.02 11.88 -5.69
C ALA A 137 -7.74 11.85 -6.53
N GLN A 138 -7.04 12.98 -6.62
CA GLN A 138 -5.90 13.09 -7.52
C GLN A 138 -4.74 12.23 -7.05
N PHE A 139 -4.13 11.52 -8.00
CA PHE A 139 -2.93 10.72 -7.79
C PHE A 139 -1.87 11.05 -8.83
N TYR A 140 -0.64 10.64 -8.56
CA TYR A 140 0.42 10.68 -9.56
C TYR A 140 1.24 9.39 -9.57
N ILE A 141 1.85 9.11 -10.71
CA ILE A 141 2.81 8.01 -10.87
C ILE A 141 4.20 8.64 -11.08
N ASN A 142 5.14 8.24 -10.26
CA ASN A 142 6.52 8.71 -10.32
C ASN A 142 7.23 8.09 -11.53
N VAL A 143 7.82 8.91 -12.41
CA VAL A 143 8.61 8.42 -13.55
C VAL A 143 10.09 8.32 -13.23
N LYS A 144 10.52 8.90 -12.11
CA LYS A 144 11.83 8.70 -11.51
C LYS A 144 11.73 8.69 -9.97
N GLU A 145 12.87 8.58 -9.29
CA GLU A 145 12.95 8.80 -7.85
C GLU A 145 12.79 10.30 -7.51
N ASN A 146 11.82 10.58 -6.63
CA ASN A 146 11.46 11.92 -6.19
C ASN A 146 11.57 12.03 -4.65
N SER A 147 12.75 11.84 -4.11
CA SER A 147 13.01 11.77 -2.66
C SER A 147 12.59 13.04 -1.88
N HIS A 148 12.48 14.19 -2.56
CA HIS A 148 11.98 15.43 -1.96
C HIS A 148 10.49 15.40 -1.62
N LEU A 149 9.72 14.41 -2.14
CA LEU A 149 8.31 14.16 -1.85
C LEU A 149 8.10 13.20 -0.68
N ASN A 150 9.16 12.59 -0.17
CA ASN A 150 9.09 11.64 0.93
C ASN A 150 8.78 12.34 2.26
N TYR A 151 8.17 11.58 3.16
CA TYR A 151 8.06 11.98 4.57
C TYR A 151 9.44 12.27 5.16
N ARG A 152 9.50 13.29 6.00
CA ARG A 152 10.64 13.61 6.86
C ARG A 152 10.11 13.94 8.24
N GLU A 153 10.89 13.68 9.26
CA GLU A 153 10.50 14.03 10.63
C GLU A 153 10.09 15.52 10.71
N GLY A 154 8.85 15.74 11.17
CA GLY A 154 8.25 17.07 11.26
C GLY A 154 7.68 17.65 9.95
N ALA A 155 7.72 16.90 8.83
CA ALA A 155 7.18 17.34 7.54
C ALA A 155 6.49 16.19 6.79
N ALA A 156 5.16 16.26 6.69
CA ALA A 156 4.37 15.30 5.93
C ALA A 156 4.81 15.27 4.45
N GLY A 157 5.05 14.07 3.94
CA GLY A 157 5.29 13.80 2.54
C GLY A 157 3.99 13.61 1.73
N TYR A 158 4.13 12.89 0.63
CA TYR A 158 3.01 12.44 -0.21
C TYR A 158 2.84 10.92 -0.02
N THR A 159 1.64 10.48 0.35
CA THR A 159 1.37 9.08 0.67
C THR A 159 1.53 8.19 -0.55
N VAL A 160 2.60 7.40 -0.57
CA VAL A 160 2.75 6.29 -1.51
C VAL A 160 1.86 5.14 -1.04
N PHE A 161 1.01 4.60 -1.93
CA PHE A 161 0.05 3.55 -1.58
C PHE A 161 0.04 2.35 -2.53
N GLY A 162 0.96 2.34 -3.52
CA GLY A 162 1.08 1.23 -4.48
C GLY A 162 2.21 1.45 -5.47
N PHE A 163 2.28 0.55 -6.45
CA PHE A 163 3.30 0.62 -7.51
C PHE A 163 2.83 -0.07 -8.79
N VAL A 164 3.35 0.41 -9.91
CA VAL A 164 3.12 -0.15 -11.25
C VAL A 164 3.81 -1.51 -11.36
N THR A 165 3.03 -2.54 -11.72
CA THR A 165 3.51 -3.91 -11.94
C THR A 165 3.53 -4.32 -13.41
N GLN A 166 2.73 -3.60 -14.23
CA GLN A 166 2.66 -3.80 -15.68
C GLN A 166 2.42 -2.47 -16.37
N GLY A 167 2.94 -2.31 -17.59
CA GLY A 167 2.66 -1.11 -18.38
C GLY A 167 3.49 0.11 -18.02
N MET A 168 4.67 -0.05 -17.41
CA MET A 168 5.57 1.09 -17.14
C MET A 168 5.97 1.81 -18.43
N GLN A 169 6.08 1.10 -19.55
CA GLN A 169 6.31 1.70 -20.87
C GLN A 169 5.17 2.63 -21.33
N VAL A 170 3.92 2.39 -20.87
CA VAL A 170 2.79 3.30 -21.10
C VAL A 170 2.98 4.58 -20.28
N VAL A 171 3.38 4.46 -19.02
CA VAL A 171 3.71 5.62 -18.16
C VAL A 171 4.81 6.46 -18.80
N GLU A 172 5.86 5.81 -19.32
CA GLU A 172 6.97 6.47 -20.01
C GLU A 172 6.53 7.14 -21.34
N SER A 173 5.62 6.53 -22.09
CA SER A 173 5.07 7.18 -23.29
C SER A 173 4.24 8.41 -22.94
N ILE A 174 3.48 8.36 -21.84
CA ILE A 174 2.72 9.51 -21.33
C ILE A 174 3.66 10.63 -20.88
N GLU A 175 4.76 10.30 -20.20
CA GLU A 175 5.77 11.26 -19.73
C GLU A 175 6.32 12.14 -20.85
N LEU A 176 6.41 11.60 -22.07
CA LEU A 176 7.08 12.22 -23.22
C LEU A 176 6.14 13.01 -24.13
N VAL A 177 4.85 13.14 -23.80
CA VAL A 177 3.91 13.89 -24.62
C VAL A 177 4.16 15.39 -24.53
N ASP A 178 3.85 16.09 -25.61
CA ASP A 178 3.90 17.55 -25.64
C ASP A 178 2.88 18.15 -24.69
N THR A 179 3.29 19.14 -23.91
CA THR A 179 2.47 19.83 -22.92
C THR A 179 2.42 21.33 -23.17
N ARG A 180 1.40 22.00 -22.64
CA ARG A 180 1.21 23.45 -22.71
C ARG A 180 0.64 24.00 -21.41
N ILE A 181 0.64 25.32 -21.28
CA ILE A 181 -0.19 26.00 -20.28
C ILE A 181 -1.61 26.10 -20.85
N GLN A 182 -2.61 25.65 -20.10
CA GLN A 182 -4.02 25.72 -20.49
C GLN A 182 -4.87 26.15 -19.29
N LEU A 183 -5.72 27.16 -19.44
CA LEU A 183 -6.52 27.76 -18.35
C LEU A 183 -5.72 28.06 -17.08
N GLY A 184 -4.46 28.51 -17.23
CA GLY A 184 -3.56 28.79 -16.10
C GLY A 184 -2.88 27.58 -15.48
N MET A 185 -3.25 26.36 -15.87
CA MET A 185 -2.60 25.13 -15.40
C MET A 185 -1.35 24.82 -16.25
N PRO A 186 -0.19 24.64 -15.65
CA PRO A 186 1.04 24.27 -16.37
C PRO A 186 1.09 22.79 -16.71
N ALA A 187 1.84 22.46 -17.76
CA ALA A 187 2.18 21.09 -18.14
C ALA A 187 0.96 20.20 -18.44
N VAL A 188 -0.09 20.76 -19.02
CA VAL A 188 -1.26 20.03 -19.51
C VAL A 188 -0.94 19.39 -20.87
N PRO A 189 -1.13 18.07 -21.07
CA PRO A 189 -0.96 17.43 -22.37
C PRO A 189 -1.77 18.13 -23.46
N ILE A 190 -1.15 18.39 -24.62
CA ILE A 190 -1.85 19.02 -25.76
C ILE A 190 -3.01 18.16 -26.23
N GLN A 191 -2.80 16.84 -26.33
CA GLN A 191 -3.83 15.85 -26.56
C GLN A 191 -4.22 15.22 -25.23
N PRO A 192 -5.50 15.29 -24.83
CA PRO A 192 -5.93 14.73 -23.57
C PRO A 192 -5.65 13.22 -23.47
N ILE A 193 -5.02 12.80 -22.37
CA ILE A 193 -4.79 11.38 -22.04
C ILE A 193 -5.87 10.97 -21.08
N VAL A 194 -6.89 10.29 -21.60
CA VAL A 194 -8.09 9.96 -20.86
C VAL A 194 -7.91 8.65 -20.10
N ILE A 195 -8.34 8.62 -18.86
CA ILE A 195 -8.55 7.43 -18.06
C ILE A 195 -9.92 6.86 -18.47
N GLU A 196 -9.90 5.82 -19.31
CA GLU A 196 -11.14 5.18 -19.78
C GLU A 196 -11.84 4.41 -18.64
N SER A 197 -11.07 3.76 -17.79
CA SER A 197 -11.58 3.12 -16.57
C SER A 197 -10.44 2.72 -15.63
N ILE A 198 -10.77 2.55 -14.34
CA ILE A 198 -9.95 1.81 -13.39
C ILE A 198 -10.79 0.66 -12.84
N LYS A 199 -10.26 -0.58 -12.87
CA LYS A 199 -10.98 -1.77 -12.42
C LYS A 199 -10.12 -2.57 -11.45
N ARG A 200 -10.73 -3.03 -10.35
CA ARG A 200 -10.10 -4.02 -9.46
C ARG A 200 -10.04 -5.38 -10.16
N LEU A 201 -8.88 -6.07 -10.05
CA LEU A 201 -8.63 -7.39 -10.61
C LEU A 201 -8.90 -8.50 -9.58
#